data_42eed85a137cd3a1f44bc9e2d3d139b2
#
_entry.id   42eed85a137cd3a1f44bc9e2d3d139b2
#
_cell.length_a   1.000
_cell.length_b   1.000
_cell.length_c   1.000
_cell.angle_alpha   90.00
_cell.angle_beta   90.00
_cell.angle_gamma   90.00
#
_symmetry.space_group_name_H-M   'P 1'
#
loop_
_entity.id
_entity.type
_entity.pdbx_description
1 polymer ?
#
loop_
_entity_poly.entity_id
_entity_poly.type
_entity_poly.pdbx_seq_one_letter_code
_entity_poly.pdbx_strand_id
1 'polypeptide(L)'
;MTTPGIGRGVLRPDLAARHFELLREEPDDDLAPYVEFHWVVRWDLRGRPAHDQRVLSHPNVHLVFERPQAAVYGVNRGVYAHHLTGAGHVFGVKFRPGAFRALFDGPVAALTDRRVPAADLFGEAVTRTERVVLGARDVAVMKRAAQDFLRGVLDGAVPDPAAREAAALVDRIAGAPALLRVGQLATESGHSVRTLQRLFAEYVGVPPKWVLRRARLHEAAARADSGAAVDWAALAADLGYADQAHLVRDFTAVVGAPPARYAAGGDASGT
;
A
#
# COMPACT_ATOMS: atom_id res chain seq x y z
N MET A 1 0.19 20.32 2.42
CA MET A 1 1.65 20.43 2.17
C MET A 1 2.09 19.19 1.41
N THR A 2 2.72 19.36 0.25
CA THR A 2 3.24 18.24 -0.55
C THR A 2 4.51 17.71 0.14
N THR A 3 4.52 16.44 0.53
CA THR A 3 5.73 15.83 1.11
C THR A 3 6.54 15.21 -0.03
N PRO A 4 7.71 15.79 -0.38
CA PRO A 4 8.59 15.16 -1.35
C PRO A 4 9.27 13.94 -0.72
N GLY A 5 9.27 12.84 -1.44
CA GLY A 5 10.01 11.66 -1.03
C GLY A 5 9.31 10.35 -1.35
N ILE A 6 10.09 9.38 -1.79
CA ILE A 6 9.64 8.02 -2.04
C ILE A 6 9.44 7.33 -0.70
N GLY A 7 8.17 7.11 -0.30
CA GLY A 7 7.84 6.59 1.03
C GLY A 7 8.01 5.08 1.18
N ARG A 8 7.83 4.60 2.41
CA ARG A 8 7.85 3.17 2.75
C ARG A 8 7.04 2.34 1.78
N GLY A 9 7.58 1.22 1.34
CA GLY A 9 6.96 0.27 0.43
C GLY A 9 7.49 0.33 -1.00
N VAL A 10 7.93 1.50 -1.49
CA VAL A 10 8.66 1.56 -2.76
C VAL A 10 10.03 0.93 -2.56
N LEU A 11 10.29 -0.16 -3.28
CA LEU A 11 11.59 -0.84 -3.19
C LEU A 11 12.64 -0.07 -3.97
N ARG A 12 13.85 0.04 -3.41
CA ARG A 12 14.98 0.80 -3.99
C ARG A 12 14.63 2.26 -4.28
N PRO A 13 14.28 3.03 -3.25
CA PRO A 13 13.78 4.39 -3.41
C PRO A 13 14.75 5.32 -4.17
N ASP A 14 16.06 5.19 -3.95
CA ASP A 14 17.07 6.00 -4.66
C ASP A 14 17.14 5.69 -6.16
N LEU A 15 16.97 4.43 -6.54
CA LEU A 15 16.88 4.05 -7.95
C LEU A 15 15.55 4.53 -8.54
N ALA A 16 14.46 4.34 -7.83
CA ALA A 16 13.12 4.77 -8.24
C ALA A 16 13.06 6.27 -8.53
N ALA A 17 13.69 7.10 -7.68
CA ALA A 17 13.77 8.56 -7.84
C ALA A 17 14.44 9.02 -9.16
N ARG A 18 15.21 8.15 -9.81
CA ARG A 18 15.85 8.45 -11.12
C ARG A 18 14.90 8.23 -12.30
N HIS A 19 13.75 7.56 -12.08
CA HIS A 19 12.84 7.12 -13.13
C HIS A 19 11.49 7.78 -13.05
N PHE A 20 11.05 8.19 -11.86
CA PHE A 20 9.78 8.87 -11.65
C PHE A 20 9.80 9.80 -10.42
N GLU A 21 8.87 10.72 -10.41
CA GLU A 21 8.54 11.57 -9.26
C GLU A 21 7.31 10.98 -8.55
N LEU A 22 7.35 10.90 -7.22
CA LEU A 22 6.22 10.55 -6.37
C LEU A 22 5.86 11.73 -5.48
N LEU A 23 4.65 12.25 -5.63
CA LEU A 23 4.06 13.28 -4.78
C LEU A 23 2.98 12.69 -3.90
N ARG A 24 2.81 13.24 -2.70
CA ARG A 24 1.72 12.89 -1.78
C ARG A 24 1.00 14.14 -1.32
N GLU A 25 -0.32 14.04 -1.26
CA GLU A 25 -1.21 15.10 -0.85
C GLU A 25 -2.15 14.58 0.25
N GLU A 26 -2.24 15.33 1.34
CA GLU A 26 -3.19 15.04 2.40
C GLU A 26 -4.63 15.19 1.89
N PRO A 27 -5.58 14.37 2.35
CA PRO A 27 -6.99 14.60 2.08
C PRO A 27 -7.50 15.85 2.81
N ASP A 28 -8.64 16.38 2.37
CA ASP A 28 -9.38 17.36 3.15
C ASP A 28 -9.96 16.70 4.41
N ASP A 29 -10.26 17.48 5.45
CA ASP A 29 -10.62 16.99 6.79
C ASP A 29 -11.85 16.07 6.80
N ASP A 30 -12.82 16.32 5.93
CA ASP A 30 -14.04 15.53 5.80
C ASP A 30 -13.77 14.12 5.22
N LEU A 31 -12.71 13.97 4.42
CA LEU A 31 -12.29 12.70 3.84
C LEU A 31 -11.18 11.99 4.62
N ALA A 32 -10.54 12.67 5.58
CA ALA A 32 -9.47 12.13 6.40
C ALA A 32 -9.84 10.85 7.18
N PRO A 33 -11.10 10.61 7.58
CA PRO A 33 -11.52 9.33 8.17
C PRO A 33 -11.42 8.13 7.19
N TYR A 34 -11.50 8.38 5.88
CA TYR A 34 -11.52 7.34 4.85
C TYR A 34 -10.21 7.25 4.07
N VAL A 35 -9.59 8.38 3.78
CA VAL A 35 -8.40 8.49 2.95
C VAL A 35 -7.17 8.73 3.81
N GLU A 36 -6.10 7.95 3.58
CA GLU A 36 -4.82 8.14 4.24
C GLU A 36 -4.04 9.28 3.56
N PHE A 37 -3.91 9.21 2.24
CA PHE A 37 -3.38 10.27 1.37
C PHE A 37 -3.72 10.01 -0.09
N HIS A 38 -3.62 11.06 -0.91
CA HIS A 38 -3.55 10.95 -2.36
C HIS A 38 -2.09 10.86 -2.80
N TRP A 39 -1.82 10.17 -3.91
CA TRP A 39 -0.48 10.07 -4.45
C TRP A 39 -0.49 10.23 -5.97
N VAL A 40 0.58 10.81 -6.49
CA VAL A 40 0.79 10.98 -7.94
C VAL A 40 2.17 10.43 -8.28
N VAL A 41 2.23 9.56 -9.26
CA VAL A 41 3.47 9.14 -9.89
C VAL A 41 3.52 9.76 -11.28
N ARG A 42 4.64 10.41 -11.61
CA ARG A 42 4.91 11.01 -12.93
C ARG A 42 6.24 10.51 -13.44
N TRP A 43 6.28 10.15 -14.71
CA TRP A 43 7.52 9.71 -15.36
C TRP A 43 7.63 10.26 -16.77
N ASP A 44 8.88 10.46 -17.21
CA ASP A 44 9.26 10.69 -18.60
C ASP A 44 10.51 9.88 -18.92
N LEU A 45 10.28 8.73 -19.55
CA LEU A 45 11.32 7.79 -19.99
C LEU A 45 11.46 7.77 -21.51
N ARG A 46 11.01 8.80 -22.23
CA ARG A 46 11.20 8.90 -23.68
C ARG A 46 12.69 8.93 -24.00
N GLY A 47 13.13 8.02 -24.88
CA GLY A 47 14.56 7.86 -25.20
C GLY A 47 15.39 7.17 -24.12
N ARG A 48 14.74 6.62 -23.08
CA ARG A 48 15.37 5.86 -21.98
C ARG A 48 14.79 4.44 -21.95
N PRO A 49 15.53 3.46 -21.39
CA PRO A 49 14.98 2.12 -21.14
C PRO A 49 13.75 2.16 -20.23
N ALA A 50 12.86 1.18 -20.42
CA ALA A 50 11.75 0.92 -19.52
C ALA A 50 12.25 0.64 -18.09
N HIS A 51 11.39 0.92 -17.09
CA HIS A 51 11.71 0.66 -15.69
C HIS A 51 10.59 -0.14 -15.02
N ASP A 52 10.96 -1.24 -14.38
CA ASP A 52 10.04 -2.06 -13.58
C ASP A 52 10.11 -1.62 -12.12
N GLN A 53 9.11 -0.83 -11.70
CA GLN A 53 9.01 -0.43 -10.31
C GLN A 53 8.29 -1.48 -9.49
N ARG A 54 8.92 -1.90 -8.39
CA ARG A 54 8.38 -2.87 -7.45
C ARG A 54 7.99 -2.19 -6.15
N VAL A 55 6.81 -2.56 -5.64
CA VAL A 55 6.25 -1.99 -4.41
C VAL A 55 5.85 -3.11 -3.46
N LEU A 56 6.37 -3.06 -2.25
CA LEU A 56 5.94 -3.89 -1.15
C LEU A 56 4.66 -3.27 -0.57
N SER A 57 3.50 -3.82 -0.95
CA SER A 57 2.21 -3.22 -0.62
C SER A 57 1.92 -3.21 0.87
N HIS A 58 1.29 -2.15 1.35
CA HIS A 58 0.66 -2.06 2.67
C HIS A 58 -0.73 -2.70 2.67
N PRO A 59 -1.36 -2.97 3.84
CA PRO A 59 -2.71 -3.53 3.92
C PRO A 59 -3.79 -2.49 3.64
N ASN A 60 -3.70 -1.83 2.48
CA ASN A 60 -4.59 -0.75 2.05
C ASN A 60 -5.21 -1.09 0.69
N VAL A 61 -6.44 -0.68 0.50
CA VAL A 61 -7.09 -0.64 -0.81
C VAL A 61 -6.75 0.70 -1.47
N HIS A 62 -6.60 0.69 -2.78
CA HIS A 62 -6.35 1.90 -3.57
C HIS A 62 -7.38 2.03 -4.69
N LEU A 63 -7.90 3.24 -4.91
CA LEU A 63 -8.52 3.62 -6.17
C LEU A 63 -7.46 4.34 -7.01
N VAL A 64 -7.20 3.82 -8.20
CA VAL A 64 -6.12 4.30 -9.07
C VAL A 64 -6.71 4.75 -10.39
N PHE A 65 -6.44 6.00 -10.75
CA PHE A 65 -6.73 6.57 -12.06
C PHE A 65 -5.50 6.41 -12.94
N GLU A 66 -5.58 5.48 -13.86
CA GLU A 66 -4.51 5.08 -14.78
C GLU A 66 -5.08 4.68 -16.14
N ARG A 67 -4.24 4.61 -17.19
CA ARG A 67 -4.65 4.07 -18.46
C ARG A 67 -4.48 2.54 -18.49
N PRO A 68 -5.33 1.78 -19.18
CA PRO A 68 -6.44 2.26 -20.04
C PRO A 68 -7.71 2.63 -19.27
N GLN A 69 -7.82 2.30 -17.97
CA GLN A 69 -9.01 2.57 -17.16
C GLN A 69 -8.70 2.60 -15.66
N ALA A 70 -9.42 3.45 -14.93
CA ALA A 70 -9.36 3.49 -13.47
C ALA A 70 -9.74 2.14 -12.86
N ALA A 71 -9.06 1.78 -11.78
CA ALA A 71 -9.27 0.50 -11.11
C ALA A 71 -9.16 0.61 -9.59
N VAL A 72 -9.90 -0.27 -8.91
CA VAL A 72 -9.72 -0.54 -7.48
C VAL A 72 -8.75 -1.71 -7.32
N TYR A 73 -7.68 -1.46 -6.60
CA TYR A 73 -6.68 -2.45 -6.22
C TYR A 73 -6.93 -2.89 -4.78
N GLY A 74 -7.32 -4.13 -4.60
CA GLY A 74 -7.35 -4.75 -3.28
C GLY A 74 -5.95 -4.93 -2.71
N VAL A 75 -5.85 -5.38 -1.47
CA VAL A 75 -4.56 -5.64 -0.83
C VAL A 75 -3.81 -6.70 -1.63
N ASN A 76 -2.64 -6.35 -2.15
CA ASN A 76 -1.78 -7.29 -2.86
C ASN A 76 -0.88 -8.03 -1.86
N ARG A 77 -1.02 -9.36 -1.79
CA ARG A 77 -0.23 -10.20 -0.89
C ARG A 77 1.19 -10.45 -1.37
N GLY A 78 1.46 -10.25 -2.64
CA GLY A 78 2.79 -10.32 -3.25
C GLY A 78 3.53 -8.97 -3.22
N VAL A 79 4.40 -8.79 -4.20
CA VAL A 79 5.00 -7.51 -4.59
C VAL A 79 4.24 -7.00 -5.81
N TYR A 80 3.77 -5.78 -5.74
CA TYR A 80 3.20 -5.12 -6.90
C TYR A 80 4.33 -4.66 -7.81
N ALA A 81 4.25 -4.97 -9.10
CA ALA A 81 5.19 -4.52 -10.11
C ALA A 81 4.45 -3.68 -11.15
N HIS A 82 5.02 -2.54 -11.51
CA HIS A 82 4.50 -1.66 -12.55
C HIS A 82 5.58 -1.35 -13.57
N HIS A 83 5.27 -1.62 -14.83
CA HIS A 83 6.16 -1.41 -15.95
C HIS A 83 5.99 0.00 -16.52
N LEU A 84 7.01 0.85 -16.34
CA LEU A 84 7.01 2.25 -16.80
C LEU A 84 7.69 2.37 -18.15
N THR A 85 6.98 2.93 -19.14
CA THR A 85 7.51 3.22 -20.48
C THR A 85 7.04 4.59 -20.96
N GLY A 86 7.79 5.20 -21.88
CA GLY A 86 7.40 6.48 -22.48
C GLY A 86 7.23 7.58 -21.42
N ALA A 87 6.14 8.32 -21.46
CA ALA A 87 5.82 9.34 -20.47
C ALA A 87 4.36 9.24 -20.05
N GLY A 88 4.09 9.49 -18.78
CA GLY A 88 2.76 9.41 -18.23
C GLY A 88 2.65 9.84 -16.78
N HIS A 89 1.44 9.70 -16.26
CA HIS A 89 1.17 9.86 -14.85
C HIS A 89 0.06 8.92 -14.41
N VAL A 90 0.05 8.63 -13.11
CA VAL A 90 -1.00 7.89 -12.40
C VAL A 90 -1.36 8.69 -11.16
N PHE A 91 -2.64 8.77 -10.84
CA PHE A 91 -3.13 9.34 -9.60
C PHE A 91 -3.84 8.28 -8.78
N GLY A 92 -3.51 8.16 -7.50
CA GLY A 92 -4.12 7.18 -6.61
C GLY A 92 -4.66 7.78 -5.33
N VAL A 93 -5.75 7.19 -4.86
CA VAL A 93 -6.31 7.40 -3.53
C VAL A 93 -5.95 6.18 -2.69
N LYS A 94 -5.20 6.37 -1.62
CA LYS A 94 -4.91 5.33 -0.63
C LYS A 94 -5.93 5.41 0.49
N PHE A 95 -6.76 4.41 0.63
CA PHE A 95 -7.73 4.34 1.73
C PHE A 95 -7.06 3.89 3.02
N ARG A 96 -7.54 4.39 4.15
CA ARG A 96 -7.16 3.85 5.45
C ARG A 96 -7.57 2.37 5.55
N PRO A 97 -6.82 1.54 6.27
CA PRO A 97 -7.28 0.18 6.54
C PRO A 97 -8.70 0.19 7.11
N GLY A 98 -9.57 -0.64 6.54
CA GLY A 98 -10.98 -0.73 6.96
C GLY A 98 -11.92 0.27 6.28
N ALA A 99 -11.46 1.43 5.85
CA ALA A 99 -12.33 2.49 5.36
C ALA A 99 -13.01 2.16 4.02
N PHE A 100 -12.39 1.34 3.17
CA PHE A 100 -12.99 0.97 1.88
C PHE A 100 -14.27 0.13 2.01
N ARG A 101 -14.53 -0.47 3.18
CA ARG A 101 -15.77 -1.20 3.47
C ARG A 101 -17.02 -0.33 3.33
N ALA A 102 -16.92 0.99 3.53
CA ALA A 102 -18.00 1.94 3.31
C ALA A 102 -18.39 2.12 1.82
N LEU A 103 -17.50 1.74 0.91
CA LEU A 103 -17.65 1.90 -0.54
C LEU A 103 -17.86 0.56 -1.27
N PHE A 104 -17.84 -0.55 -0.55
CA PHE A 104 -17.91 -1.89 -1.13
C PHE A 104 -18.92 -2.76 -0.39
N ASP A 105 -19.89 -3.29 -1.13
CA ASP A 105 -20.91 -4.20 -0.57
C ASP A 105 -20.35 -5.62 -0.49
N GLY A 106 -19.63 -5.89 0.60
CA GLY A 106 -19.02 -7.18 0.86
C GLY A 106 -17.72 -7.08 1.66
N PRO A 107 -17.17 -8.21 2.12
CA PRO A 107 -15.91 -8.22 2.85
C PRO A 107 -14.76 -7.77 1.95
N VAL A 108 -13.89 -6.89 2.46
CA VAL A 108 -12.71 -6.40 1.72
C VAL A 108 -11.80 -7.54 1.25
N ALA A 109 -11.85 -8.70 1.92
CA ALA A 109 -11.15 -9.91 1.49
C ALA A 109 -11.54 -10.40 0.09
N ALA A 110 -12.74 -10.06 -0.40
CA ALA A 110 -13.16 -10.38 -1.77
C ALA A 110 -12.37 -9.62 -2.84
N LEU A 111 -11.70 -8.52 -2.47
CA LEU A 111 -10.83 -7.72 -3.35
C LEU A 111 -9.36 -8.12 -3.29
N THR A 112 -8.96 -8.97 -2.34
CA THR A 112 -7.54 -9.34 -2.14
C THR A 112 -6.94 -9.96 -3.39
N ASP A 113 -5.74 -9.48 -3.78
CA ASP A 113 -5.02 -9.85 -5.00
C ASP A 113 -5.81 -9.57 -6.30
N ARG A 114 -6.83 -8.72 -6.25
CA ARG A 114 -7.64 -8.38 -7.42
C ARG A 114 -7.46 -6.92 -7.82
N ARG A 115 -7.50 -6.70 -9.13
CA ARG A 115 -7.69 -5.42 -9.78
C ARG A 115 -9.09 -5.42 -10.39
N VAL A 116 -9.97 -4.60 -9.89
CA VAL A 116 -11.37 -4.50 -10.35
C VAL A 116 -11.52 -3.17 -11.10
N PRO A 117 -12.07 -3.14 -12.32
CA PRO A 117 -12.39 -1.88 -12.99
C PRO A 117 -13.24 -1.01 -12.07
N ALA A 118 -12.84 0.25 -11.88
CA ALA A 118 -13.57 1.13 -10.96
C ALA A 118 -15.00 1.38 -11.42
N ALA A 119 -15.25 1.33 -12.72
CA ALA A 119 -16.59 1.47 -13.30
C ALA A 119 -17.56 0.34 -12.89
N ASP A 120 -17.04 -0.86 -12.59
CA ASP A 120 -17.88 -1.98 -12.12
C ASP A 120 -18.43 -1.73 -10.70
N LEU A 121 -17.76 -0.88 -9.92
CA LEU A 121 -18.18 -0.52 -8.56
C LEU A 121 -18.92 0.81 -8.49
N PHE A 122 -18.53 1.78 -9.32
CA PHE A 122 -18.97 3.17 -9.20
C PHE A 122 -19.66 3.73 -10.45
N GLY A 123 -19.80 2.92 -11.50
CA GLY A 123 -20.48 3.29 -12.73
C GLY A 123 -19.86 4.49 -13.45
N GLU A 124 -20.69 5.30 -14.08
CA GLU A 124 -20.25 6.45 -14.88
C GLU A 124 -19.62 7.59 -14.05
N ALA A 125 -19.92 7.68 -12.77
CA ALA A 125 -19.38 8.74 -11.92
C ALA A 125 -17.85 8.70 -11.89
N VAL A 126 -17.25 7.51 -11.68
CA VAL A 126 -15.80 7.36 -11.67
C VAL A 126 -15.21 7.55 -13.07
N THR A 127 -15.90 7.17 -14.13
CA THR A 127 -15.43 7.38 -15.52
C THR A 127 -15.36 8.87 -15.89
N ARG A 128 -16.31 9.68 -15.40
CA ARG A 128 -16.25 11.15 -15.56
C ARG A 128 -15.05 11.73 -14.81
N THR A 129 -14.83 11.30 -13.58
CA THR A 129 -13.71 11.71 -12.75
C THR A 129 -12.38 11.32 -13.39
N GLU A 130 -12.26 10.10 -13.91
CA GLU A 130 -11.08 9.60 -14.61
C GLU A 130 -10.66 10.52 -15.76
N ARG A 131 -11.60 10.96 -16.58
CA ARG A 131 -11.31 11.88 -17.69
C ARG A 131 -10.70 13.20 -17.21
N VAL A 132 -11.22 13.75 -16.10
CA VAL A 132 -10.68 14.98 -15.50
C VAL A 132 -9.29 14.74 -14.93
N VAL A 133 -9.11 13.69 -14.11
CA VAL A 133 -7.85 13.36 -13.45
C VAL A 133 -6.74 13.08 -14.47
N LEU A 134 -7.01 12.23 -15.48
CA LEU A 134 -6.00 11.85 -16.47
C LEU A 134 -5.78 12.95 -17.54
N GLY A 135 -6.69 13.91 -17.69
CA GLY A 135 -6.53 15.09 -18.53
C GLY A 135 -5.77 16.23 -17.85
N ALA A 136 -5.72 16.25 -16.53
CA ALA A 136 -5.09 17.32 -15.77
C ALA A 136 -3.55 17.13 -15.70
N ARG A 137 -2.85 18.27 -15.64
CA ARG A 137 -1.41 18.32 -15.30
C ARG A 137 -1.19 18.80 -13.86
N ASP A 138 -2.13 19.57 -13.33
CA ASP A 138 -2.08 20.13 -11.98
C ASP A 138 -2.61 19.09 -10.97
N VAL A 139 -1.80 18.79 -9.95
CA VAL A 139 -2.14 17.85 -8.87
C VAL A 139 -3.35 18.33 -8.07
N ALA A 140 -3.49 19.64 -7.87
CA ALA A 140 -4.63 20.20 -7.15
C ALA A 140 -5.96 19.96 -7.89
N VAL A 141 -5.96 19.99 -9.23
CA VAL A 141 -7.12 19.65 -10.05
C VAL A 141 -7.44 18.16 -9.94
N MET A 142 -6.42 17.29 -10.01
CA MET A 142 -6.60 15.83 -9.85
C MET A 142 -7.19 15.50 -8.48
N LYS A 143 -6.59 16.07 -7.42
CA LYS A 143 -7.04 15.89 -6.03
C LYS A 143 -8.49 16.32 -5.87
N ARG A 144 -8.83 17.53 -6.31
CA ARG A 144 -10.19 18.06 -6.19
C ARG A 144 -11.20 17.16 -6.88
N ALA A 145 -10.95 16.76 -8.13
CA ALA A 145 -11.85 15.88 -8.88
C ALA A 145 -12.06 14.53 -8.17
N ALA A 146 -10.98 13.93 -7.65
CA ALA A 146 -11.07 12.67 -6.91
C ALA A 146 -11.82 12.83 -5.58
N GLN A 147 -11.62 13.93 -4.86
CA GLN A 147 -12.32 14.21 -3.60
C GLN A 147 -13.81 14.51 -3.81
N ASP A 148 -14.16 15.28 -4.84
CA ASP A 148 -15.57 15.55 -5.17
C ASP A 148 -16.31 14.25 -5.55
N PHE A 149 -15.64 13.36 -6.29
CA PHE A 149 -16.17 12.03 -6.54
C PHE A 149 -16.36 11.22 -5.23
N LEU A 150 -15.36 11.22 -4.35
CA LEU A 150 -15.45 10.49 -3.07
C LEU A 150 -16.57 11.04 -2.19
N ARG A 151 -16.77 12.35 -2.13
CA ARG A 151 -17.89 12.96 -1.39
C ARG A 151 -19.24 12.47 -1.92
N GLY A 152 -19.37 12.37 -3.25
CA GLY A 152 -20.61 11.87 -3.86
C GLY A 152 -20.90 10.40 -3.57
N VAL A 153 -19.86 9.52 -3.51
CA VAL A 153 -20.07 8.09 -3.23
C VAL A 153 -20.10 7.77 -1.73
N LEU A 154 -19.62 8.67 -0.88
CA LEU A 154 -19.67 8.58 0.58
C LEU A 154 -20.86 9.37 1.17
N ASP A 155 -21.71 9.95 0.34
CA ASP A 155 -22.85 10.73 0.82
C ASP A 155 -23.74 9.88 1.74
N GLY A 156 -23.99 10.40 2.95
CA GLY A 156 -24.69 9.67 4.00
C GLY A 156 -23.92 8.55 4.70
N ALA A 157 -22.68 8.26 4.30
CA ALA A 157 -21.87 7.25 4.97
C ALA A 157 -21.43 7.72 6.36
N VAL A 158 -21.71 6.90 7.37
CA VAL A 158 -21.24 7.13 8.75
C VAL A 158 -19.99 6.27 8.98
N PRO A 159 -18.90 6.85 9.54
CA PRO A 159 -17.70 6.06 9.85
C PRO A 159 -18.01 4.90 10.79
N ASP A 160 -17.82 3.67 10.31
CA ASP A 160 -18.07 2.45 11.06
C ASP A 160 -17.06 2.30 12.21
N PRO A 161 -17.51 2.12 13.48
CA PRO A 161 -16.62 1.87 14.59
C PRO A 161 -15.71 0.65 14.39
N ALA A 162 -16.18 -0.41 13.73
CA ALA A 162 -15.38 -1.60 13.45
C ALA A 162 -14.30 -1.34 12.38
N ALA A 163 -14.57 -0.46 11.42
CA ALA A 163 -13.55 -0.01 10.47
C ALA A 163 -12.43 0.78 11.17
N ARG A 164 -12.80 1.66 12.12
CA ARG A 164 -11.82 2.41 12.94
C ARG A 164 -11.00 1.50 13.83
N GLU A 165 -11.63 0.49 14.42
CA GLU A 165 -10.95 -0.53 15.23
C GLU A 165 -9.95 -1.31 14.36
N ALA A 166 -10.35 -1.77 13.16
CA ALA A 166 -9.47 -2.46 12.24
C ALA A 166 -8.26 -1.59 11.85
N ALA A 167 -8.47 -0.29 11.58
CA ALA A 167 -7.40 0.66 11.31
C ALA A 167 -6.43 0.77 12.49
N ALA A 168 -6.94 0.97 13.71
CA ALA A 168 -6.14 1.09 14.92
C ALA A 168 -5.28 -0.16 15.19
N LEU A 169 -5.83 -1.35 14.90
CA LEU A 169 -5.08 -2.61 15.03
C LEU A 169 -3.98 -2.74 13.97
N VAL A 170 -4.22 -2.29 12.74
CA VAL A 170 -3.19 -2.25 11.70
C VAL A 170 -2.08 -1.26 12.08
N ASP A 171 -2.43 -0.07 12.56
CA ASP A 171 -1.47 0.95 13.01
C ASP A 171 -0.66 0.45 14.23
N ARG A 172 -1.31 -0.25 15.16
CA ARG A 172 -0.66 -0.90 16.31
C ARG A 172 0.41 -1.91 15.85
N ILE A 173 0.09 -2.72 14.83
CA ILE A 173 1.04 -3.67 14.24
C ILE A 173 2.21 -2.92 13.57
N ALA A 174 1.92 -1.88 12.82
CA ALA A 174 2.94 -1.12 12.09
C ALA A 174 3.91 -0.37 13.02
N GLY A 175 3.41 0.12 14.17
CA GLY A 175 4.18 0.84 15.18
C GLY A 175 4.91 -0.04 16.20
N ALA A 176 4.71 -1.36 16.17
CA ALA A 176 5.29 -2.29 17.14
C ALA A 176 5.95 -3.50 16.49
N PRO A 177 7.19 -3.38 16.01
CA PRO A 177 7.94 -4.50 15.43
C PRO A 177 8.07 -5.71 16.36
N ALA A 178 8.05 -5.48 17.68
CA ALA A 178 8.10 -6.53 18.71
C ALA A 178 6.77 -7.30 18.86
N LEU A 179 5.69 -6.87 18.22
CA LEU A 179 4.43 -7.62 18.20
C LEU A 179 4.53 -8.77 17.19
N LEU A 180 4.76 -9.98 17.69
CA LEU A 180 5.18 -11.10 16.85
C LEU A 180 4.06 -12.08 16.51
N ARG A 181 3.02 -12.15 17.36
CA ARG A 181 2.00 -13.20 17.30
C ARG A 181 0.58 -12.63 17.36
N VAL A 182 -0.30 -13.24 16.57
CA VAL A 182 -1.73 -12.89 16.59
C VAL A 182 -2.35 -13.04 17.98
N GLY A 183 -1.88 -14.03 18.78
CA GLY A 183 -2.34 -14.20 20.15
C GLY A 183 -2.00 -13.01 21.08
N GLN A 184 -0.83 -12.37 20.88
CA GLN A 184 -0.48 -11.16 21.62
C GLN A 184 -1.42 -10.00 21.24
N LEU A 185 -1.65 -9.79 19.96
CA LEU A 185 -2.59 -8.79 19.46
C LEU A 185 -4.01 -9.04 20.03
N ALA A 186 -4.44 -10.30 20.07
CA ALA A 186 -5.72 -10.71 20.61
C ALA A 186 -5.85 -10.36 22.10
N THR A 187 -4.83 -10.68 22.89
CA THR A 187 -4.79 -10.34 24.32
C THR A 187 -4.81 -8.83 24.55
N GLU A 188 -3.97 -8.08 23.82
CA GLU A 188 -3.88 -6.63 23.96
C GLU A 188 -5.16 -5.90 23.57
N SER A 189 -5.89 -6.42 22.58
CA SER A 189 -7.14 -5.83 22.07
C SER A 189 -8.40 -6.33 22.77
N GLY A 190 -8.29 -7.29 23.68
CA GLY A 190 -9.45 -7.91 24.33
C GLY A 190 -10.30 -8.81 23.44
N HIS A 191 -9.75 -9.22 22.26
CA HIS A 191 -10.45 -10.07 21.31
C HIS A 191 -9.99 -11.52 21.34
N SER A 192 -10.84 -12.42 20.84
CA SER A 192 -10.37 -13.75 20.44
C SER A 192 -9.64 -13.68 19.09
N VAL A 193 -8.73 -14.63 18.86
CA VAL A 193 -8.05 -14.77 17.55
C VAL A 193 -9.07 -14.91 16.41
N ARG A 194 -10.19 -15.63 16.63
CA ARG A 194 -11.27 -15.80 15.65
C ARG A 194 -11.98 -14.47 15.34
N THR A 195 -12.22 -13.64 16.36
CA THR A 195 -12.80 -12.29 16.18
C THR A 195 -11.89 -11.42 15.34
N LEU A 196 -10.58 -11.40 15.63
CA LEU A 196 -9.60 -10.66 14.84
C LEU A 196 -9.55 -11.14 13.40
N GLN A 197 -9.55 -12.45 13.16
CA GLN A 197 -9.56 -13.00 11.80
C GLN A 197 -10.78 -12.55 11.00
N ARG A 198 -11.97 -12.55 11.62
CA ARG A 198 -13.20 -12.07 10.99
C ARG A 198 -13.18 -10.57 10.73
N LEU A 199 -12.75 -9.76 11.70
CA LEU A 199 -12.60 -8.31 11.56
C LEU A 199 -11.65 -7.96 10.42
N PHE A 200 -10.50 -8.61 10.34
CA PHE A 200 -9.52 -8.36 9.31
C PHE A 200 -9.99 -8.84 7.93
N ALA A 201 -10.72 -9.94 7.83
CA ALA A 201 -11.31 -10.37 6.55
C ALA A 201 -12.36 -9.39 6.06
N GLU A 202 -13.21 -8.89 6.96
CA GLU A 202 -14.29 -7.94 6.64
C GLU A 202 -13.75 -6.58 6.24
N TYR A 203 -12.79 -6.02 6.99
CA TYR A 203 -12.38 -4.62 6.89
C TYR A 203 -11.00 -4.40 6.24
N VAL A 204 -10.03 -5.29 6.45
CA VAL A 204 -8.65 -5.10 5.98
C VAL A 204 -8.39 -5.87 4.68
N GLY A 205 -9.02 -7.02 4.51
CA GLY A 205 -8.88 -7.88 3.34
C GLY A 205 -7.85 -8.99 3.48
N VAL A 206 -6.95 -8.92 4.47
CA VAL A 206 -5.91 -9.93 4.71
C VAL A 206 -5.85 -10.33 6.18
N PRO A 207 -5.42 -11.57 6.52
CA PRO A 207 -5.38 -12.02 7.91
C PRO A 207 -4.39 -11.21 8.78
N PRO A 208 -4.61 -11.10 10.11
CA PRO A 208 -3.69 -10.44 11.03
C PRO A 208 -2.26 -10.97 10.93
N LYS A 209 -2.08 -12.26 10.76
CA LYS A 209 -0.76 -12.90 10.60
C LYS A 209 -0.01 -12.35 9.37
N TRP A 210 -0.72 -12.07 8.28
CA TRP A 210 -0.12 -11.49 7.09
C TRP A 210 0.34 -10.05 7.37
N VAL A 211 -0.47 -9.24 8.07
CA VAL A 211 -0.11 -7.84 8.39
C VAL A 211 1.11 -7.79 9.30
N LEU A 212 1.18 -8.65 10.33
CA LEU A 212 2.36 -8.80 11.19
C LEU A 212 3.64 -9.16 10.39
N ARG A 213 3.52 -10.15 9.49
CA ARG A 213 4.63 -10.54 8.62
C ARG A 213 5.04 -9.39 7.71
N ARG A 214 4.06 -8.71 7.12
CA ARG A 214 4.29 -7.60 6.19
C ARG A 214 4.99 -6.40 6.86
N ALA A 215 4.60 -6.06 8.08
CA ALA A 215 5.25 -5.00 8.86
C ALA A 215 6.74 -5.30 9.11
N ARG A 216 7.09 -6.53 9.45
CA ARG A 216 8.49 -6.98 9.59
C ARG A 216 9.29 -6.86 8.30
N LEU A 217 8.69 -7.25 7.16
CA LEU A 217 9.35 -7.14 5.86
C LEU A 217 9.54 -5.67 5.43
N HIS A 218 8.61 -4.77 5.77
CA HIS A 218 8.80 -3.34 5.56
C HIS A 218 9.96 -2.78 6.37
N GLU A 219 10.11 -3.20 7.63
CA GLU A 219 11.24 -2.77 8.47
C GLU A 219 12.56 -3.32 7.91
N ALA A 220 12.59 -4.60 7.52
CA ALA A 220 13.80 -5.20 6.93
C ALA A 220 14.19 -4.50 5.61
N ALA A 221 13.22 -4.17 4.76
CA ALA A 221 13.49 -3.43 3.53
C ALA A 221 13.98 -2.00 3.81
N ALA A 222 13.37 -1.29 4.77
CA ALA A 222 13.80 0.05 5.16
C ALA A 222 15.24 0.06 5.71
N ARG A 223 15.63 -0.97 6.50
CA ARG A 223 17.01 -1.11 6.97
C ARG A 223 17.98 -1.42 5.82
N ALA A 224 17.57 -2.25 4.86
CA ALA A 224 18.36 -2.53 3.66
C ALA A 224 18.55 -1.29 2.77
N ASP A 225 17.53 -0.44 2.67
CA ASP A 225 17.55 0.79 1.86
C ASP A 225 18.28 1.97 2.56
N SER A 226 18.63 1.85 3.85
CA SER A 226 19.26 2.94 4.61
C SER A 226 20.72 3.24 4.19
N GLY A 227 21.32 2.39 3.39
CA GLY A 227 22.74 2.49 2.99
C GLY A 227 23.75 2.16 4.11
N ALA A 228 23.29 1.90 5.34
CA ALA A 228 24.15 1.49 6.45
C ALA A 228 24.40 -0.02 6.42
N ALA A 229 25.55 -0.44 6.99
CA ALA A 229 25.80 -1.86 7.20
C ALA A 229 24.76 -2.45 8.16
N VAL A 230 24.11 -3.54 7.77
CA VAL A 230 23.05 -4.20 8.55
C VAL A 230 23.57 -5.50 9.11
N ASP A 231 23.50 -5.64 10.44
CA ASP A 231 23.61 -6.94 11.10
C ASP A 231 22.29 -7.71 10.95
N TRP A 232 22.24 -8.61 9.98
CA TRP A 232 21.03 -9.38 9.65
C TRP A 232 20.64 -10.38 10.73
N ALA A 233 21.59 -10.83 11.57
CA ALA A 233 21.29 -11.73 12.68
C ALA A 233 20.62 -10.97 13.82
N ALA A 234 21.16 -9.81 14.19
CA ALA A 234 20.56 -8.92 15.18
C ALA A 234 19.18 -8.45 14.70
N LEU A 235 19.05 -8.01 13.45
CA LEU A 235 17.76 -7.58 12.89
C LEU A 235 16.71 -8.72 12.88
N ALA A 236 17.13 -9.96 12.58
CA ALA A 236 16.24 -11.11 12.65
C ALA A 236 15.69 -11.32 14.07
N ALA A 237 16.55 -11.20 15.08
CA ALA A 237 16.15 -11.29 16.49
C ALA A 237 15.19 -10.16 16.88
N ASP A 238 15.50 -8.90 16.52
CA ASP A 238 14.67 -7.71 16.80
C ASP A 238 13.27 -7.84 16.16
N LEU A 239 13.21 -8.40 14.97
CA LEU A 239 11.95 -8.63 14.24
C LEU A 239 11.27 -9.94 14.63
N GLY A 240 11.81 -10.68 15.59
CA GLY A 240 11.23 -11.90 16.16
C GLY A 240 11.18 -13.09 15.20
N TYR A 241 12.13 -13.15 14.29
CA TYR A 241 12.41 -14.38 13.54
C TYR A 241 13.19 -15.37 14.43
N ALA A 242 13.00 -16.67 14.18
CA ALA A 242 13.72 -17.70 14.93
C ALA A 242 15.23 -17.62 14.72
N ASP A 243 15.64 -17.25 13.52
CA ASP A 243 17.04 -17.09 13.11
C ASP A 243 17.14 -16.23 11.84
N GLN A 244 18.36 -15.86 11.48
CA GLN A 244 18.65 -15.12 10.26
C GLN A 244 18.18 -15.85 8.99
N ALA A 245 18.29 -17.17 8.92
CA ALA A 245 17.90 -17.96 7.76
C ALA A 245 16.39 -17.88 7.53
N HIS A 246 15.59 -17.79 8.60
CA HIS A 246 14.14 -17.58 8.52
C HIS A 246 13.83 -16.20 7.95
N LEU A 247 14.48 -15.12 8.42
CA LEU A 247 14.33 -13.78 7.83
C LEU A 247 14.71 -13.79 6.34
N VAL A 248 15.84 -14.40 5.98
CA VAL A 248 16.32 -14.47 4.58
C VAL A 248 15.32 -15.19 3.70
N ARG A 249 14.80 -16.35 4.12
CA ARG A 249 13.75 -17.07 3.37
C ARG A 249 12.51 -16.24 3.18
N ASP A 250 12.04 -15.59 4.25
CA ASP A 250 10.80 -14.79 4.23
C ASP A 250 10.92 -13.56 3.32
N PHE A 251 12.03 -12.84 3.44
CA PHE A 251 12.33 -11.68 2.62
C PHE A 251 12.50 -12.06 1.14
N THR A 252 13.29 -13.11 0.86
CA THR A 252 13.53 -13.58 -0.52
C THR A 252 12.25 -14.03 -1.19
N ALA A 253 11.38 -14.75 -0.47
CA ALA A 253 10.09 -15.21 -1.00
C ALA A 253 9.17 -14.08 -1.45
N VAL A 254 9.28 -12.89 -0.84
CA VAL A 254 8.44 -11.74 -1.15
C VAL A 254 9.18 -10.75 -2.05
N VAL A 255 10.40 -10.37 -1.71
CA VAL A 255 11.17 -9.34 -2.44
C VAL A 255 11.90 -9.92 -3.66
N GLY A 256 12.13 -11.24 -3.71
CA GLY A 256 12.76 -11.92 -4.84
C GLY A 256 14.28 -11.94 -4.79
N ALA A 257 14.90 -11.35 -3.77
CA ALA A 257 16.35 -11.39 -3.54
C ALA A 257 16.65 -11.49 -2.05
N PRO A 258 17.74 -12.15 -1.63
CA PRO A 258 18.18 -12.14 -0.24
C PRO A 258 18.44 -10.71 0.26
N PRO A 259 18.15 -10.39 1.54
CA PRO A 259 18.25 -9.02 2.04
C PRO A 259 19.65 -8.41 1.89
N ALA A 260 20.72 -9.17 2.09
CA ALA A 260 22.10 -8.69 1.89
C ALA A 260 22.39 -8.35 0.41
N ARG A 261 21.91 -9.17 -0.54
CA ARG A 261 22.04 -8.89 -1.97
C ARG A 261 21.18 -7.68 -2.38
N TYR A 262 19.99 -7.57 -1.81
CA TYR A 262 19.11 -6.42 -2.01
C TYR A 262 19.78 -5.12 -1.54
N ALA A 263 20.36 -5.10 -0.33
CA ALA A 263 21.08 -3.94 0.23
C ALA A 263 22.32 -3.55 -0.60
N ALA A 264 23.03 -4.53 -1.18
CA ALA A 264 24.19 -4.29 -2.04
C ALA A 264 23.83 -3.77 -3.45
N GLY A 265 22.55 -3.49 -3.75
CA GLY A 265 22.13 -3.01 -5.06
C GLY A 265 22.02 -4.09 -6.14
N GLY A 266 22.19 -5.36 -5.81
CA GLY A 266 22.10 -6.48 -6.77
C GLY A 266 20.67 -6.72 -7.25
N ASP A 267 20.45 -6.76 -8.57
CA ASP A 267 19.14 -7.05 -9.16
C ASP A 267 18.64 -8.46 -8.88
N ALA A 268 17.30 -8.60 -8.76
CA ALA A 268 16.62 -9.89 -8.76
C ALA A 268 16.67 -10.57 -10.16
N SER A 269 17.24 -9.91 -11.17
CA SER A 269 17.38 -10.39 -12.54
C SER A 269 18.64 -11.24 -12.66
N GLY A 270 18.52 -12.51 -12.34
CA GLY A 270 19.60 -13.47 -12.49
C GLY A 270 19.04 -14.88 -12.51
N THR A 271 18.77 -15.35 -13.72
CA THR A 271 18.40 -16.66 -14.27
C THR A 271 16.93 -16.92 -14.42
#